data_1b6fa87d0e24c7c7999fa8186384bd1b
#
_entry.id   1b6fa87d0e24c7c7999fa8186384bd1b
#
_cell.length_a   1.000
_cell.length_b   1.000
_cell.length_c   1.000
_cell.angle_alpha   90.00
_cell.angle_beta   90.00
_cell.angle_gamma   90.00
#
_symmetry.space_group_name_H-M   'P 1'
#
loop_
_entity.id
_entity.type
_entity.pdbx_description
1 polymer ?
#
loop_
_entity_poly.entity_id
_entity_poly.type
_entity_poly.pdbx_seq_one_letter_code
_entity_poly.pdbx_strand_id
1 'polypeptide(L)'
;TCSPNPETEALDYEQEQTIVVTAQNGIDKATYTVKKDIPQKTVAGIRQGSGKLLWSKRLSEISGILLPGKVTGLAVVDKYVVINERANDRAIYLNSQTGEIAGSMDISQFAGDNSNFHATADRGNNILFCSYTPSGGTFTVWKANGVNEKPQKYIEYKTGTNIRFGWKISIQGDLDANALITTPVFQKDSKV
;
A
#
# COMPACT_ATOMS: atom_id res chain seq x y z
N THR A 1 -32.92 42.97 19.17
CA THR A 1 -33.57 41.74 18.65
C THR A 1 -32.63 41.04 17.69
N CYS A 2 -32.83 39.74 17.54
CA CYS A 2 -32.01 38.87 16.65
C CYS A 2 -32.96 38.13 15.68
N SER A 3 -32.62 38.09 14.39
CA SER A 3 -33.42 37.38 13.40
C SER A 3 -32.50 36.65 12.42
N PRO A 4 -32.69 35.34 12.19
CA PRO A 4 -33.55 34.46 12.96
C PRO A 4 -33.14 34.39 14.43
N ASN A 5 -34.08 34.10 15.33
CA ASN A 5 -33.81 34.05 16.77
C ASN A 5 -33.32 32.62 17.14
N PRO A 6 -32.06 32.45 17.52
CA PRO A 6 -31.51 31.11 17.79
C PRO A 6 -32.06 30.43 19.03
N GLU A 7 -32.78 31.18 19.90
CA GLU A 7 -33.45 30.60 21.09
C GLU A 7 -34.81 29.97 20.74
N THR A 8 -35.44 30.39 19.65
CA THR A 8 -36.78 29.98 19.25
C THR A 8 -36.85 29.31 17.88
N GLU A 9 -35.82 29.46 17.06
CA GLU A 9 -35.77 28.93 15.73
C GLU A 9 -34.58 27.95 15.59
N ALA A 10 -34.85 26.71 15.17
CA ALA A 10 -33.81 25.74 14.90
C ALA A 10 -33.11 26.10 13.57
N LEU A 11 -31.80 26.38 13.61
CA LEU A 11 -31.00 26.71 12.45
C LEU A 11 -30.09 25.52 12.10
N ASP A 12 -29.97 25.23 10.81
CA ASP A 12 -29.01 24.25 10.28
C ASP A 12 -27.66 24.93 10.04
N TYR A 13 -26.76 24.80 11.01
CA TYR A 13 -25.39 25.36 10.91
C TYR A 13 -24.44 24.55 10.03
N GLU A 14 -24.87 23.45 9.44
CA GLU A 14 -24.08 22.77 8.37
C GLU A 14 -24.07 23.61 7.09
N GLN A 15 -25.07 24.47 6.96
CA GLN A 15 -25.12 25.53 5.94
C GLN A 15 -24.74 26.86 6.58
N GLU A 16 -24.30 27.79 5.75
CA GLU A 16 -24.01 29.16 6.18
C GLU A 16 -25.31 29.87 6.56
N GLN A 17 -25.39 30.38 7.79
CA GLN A 17 -26.55 31.08 8.33
C GLN A 17 -26.23 32.55 8.50
N THR A 18 -27.14 33.41 8.08
CA THR A 18 -27.02 34.87 8.28
C THR A 18 -27.91 35.30 9.43
N ILE A 19 -27.31 35.89 10.46
CA ILE A 19 -28.00 36.42 11.64
C ILE A 19 -27.93 37.95 11.64
N VAL A 20 -29.06 38.62 11.72
CA VAL A 20 -29.13 40.08 11.83
C VAL A 20 -29.46 40.44 13.27
N VAL A 21 -28.60 41.20 13.90
CA VAL A 21 -28.82 41.77 15.23
C VAL A 21 -29.21 43.22 15.07
N THR A 22 -30.38 43.61 15.63
CA THR A 22 -30.87 44.97 15.63
C THR A 22 -30.72 45.56 17.03
N ALA A 23 -30.10 46.72 17.13
CA ALA A 23 -29.91 47.43 18.37
C ALA A 23 -31.25 47.87 18.99
N GLN A 24 -31.23 48.27 20.26
CA GLN A 24 -32.43 48.66 20.99
C GLN A 24 -33.13 49.91 20.40
N ASN A 25 -32.38 50.77 19.70
CA ASN A 25 -32.92 51.90 19.00
C ASN A 25 -33.75 51.55 17.75
N GLY A 26 -33.74 50.28 17.33
CA GLY A 26 -34.47 49.79 16.17
C GLY A 26 -33.87 50.15 14.81
N ILE A 27 -32.82 50.96 14.79
CA ILE A 27 -32.23 51.53 13.57
C ILE A 27 -30.92 50.83 13.20
N ASP A 28 -30.01 50.71 14.16
CA ASP A 28 -28.69 50.11 13.92
C ASP A 28 -28.79 48.61 13.82
N LYS A 29 -28.16 48.04 12.76
CA LYS A 29 -28.15 46.61 12.49
C LYS A 29 -26.73 46.12 12.22
N ALA A 30 -26.41 44.96 12.73
CA ALA A 30 -25.21 44.23 12.41
C ALA A 30 -25.57 42.87 11.84
N THR A 31 -24.91 42.45 10.77
CA THR A 31 -25.13 41.14 10.13
C THR A 31 -23.94 40.28 10.39
N TYR A 32 -24.20 39.07 10.89
CA TYR A 32 -23.19 38.06 11.16
C TYR A 32 -23.45 36.83 10.31
N THR A 33 -22.41 36.27 9.74
CA THR A 33 -22.45 34.99 9.06
C THR A 33 -21.88 33.92 9.99
N VAL A 34 -22.64 32.85 10.23
CA VAL A 34 -22.27 31.76 11.13
C VAL A 34 -22.34 30.44 10.37
N LYS A 35 -21.31 29.67 10.45
CA LYS A 35 -21.23 28.31 9.92
C LYS A 35 -20.55 27.40 10.93
N LYS A 36 -21.05 26.19 11.08
CA LYS A 36 -20.39 25.16 11.88
C LYS A 36 -19.11 24.74 11.18
N ASP A 37 -17.98 25.11 11.75
CA ASP A 37 -16.70 24.52 11.36
C ASP A 37 -16.50 23.24 12.20
N ILE A 38 -16.77 22.09 11.60
CA ILE A 38 -16.41 20.81 12.22
C ILE A 38 -14.97 20.55 11.84
N PRO A 39 -14.00 20.75 12.75
CA PRO A 39 -12.63 20.34 12.44
C PRO A 39 -12.66 18.87 12.11
N GLN A 40 -12.30 18.53 10.88
CA GLN A 40 -12.18 17.13 10.47
C GLN A 40 -11.18 16.47 11.42
N LYS A 41 -11.66 15.50 12.18
CA LYS A 41 -10.82 14.73 13.09
C LYS A 41 -9.79 13.99 12.24
N THR A 42 -8.66 14.64 12.00
CA THR A 42 -7.51 14.01 11.36
C THR A 42 -6.98 12.97 12.33
N VAL A 43 -7.33 11.73 12.11
CA VAL A 43 -6.61 10.62 12.75
C VAL A 43 -5.21 10.65 12.15
N ALA A 44 -4.20 10.86 12.99
CA ALA A 44 -2.80 10.91 12.56
C ALA A 44 -2.50 9.66 11.70
N GLY A 45 -1.99 9.89 10.49
CA GLY A 45 -1.63 8.84 9.55
C GLY A 45 -2.72 8.42 8.55
N ILE A 46 -3.96 8.87 8.69
CA ILE A 46 -5.02 8.60 7.70
C ILE A 46 -5.31 9.88 6.92
N ARG A 47 -4.92 9.91 5.65
CA ARG A 47 -5.37 10.95 4.74
C ARG A 47 -6.78 10.59 4.28
N GLN A 48 -7.73 11.47 4.49
CA GLN A 48 -9.00 11.40 3.76
C GLN A 48 -8.72 11.71 2.30
N GLY A 49 -8.80 10.68 1.47
CA GLY A 49 -8.71 10.80 0.02
C GLY A 49 -9.90 10.08 -0.60
N SER A 50 -10.48 10.65 -1.63
CA SER A 50 -11.41 9.92 -2.48
C SER A 50 -10.61 8.92 -3.31
N GLY A 51 -10.73 7.63 -3.01
CA GLY A 51 -10.21 6.56 -3.87
C GLY A 51 -11.14 6.38 -5.08
N LYS A 52 -10.58 6.33 -6.29
CA LYS A 52 -11.29 5.91 -7.50
C LYS A 52 -10.84 4.50 -7.86
N LEU A 53 -11.78 3.57 -7.96
CA LEU A 53 -11.49 2.26 -8.53
C LEU A 53 -11.17 2.43 -10.01
N LEU A 54 -9.95 2.07 -10.42
CA LEU A 54 -9.53 2.10 -11.82
C LEU A 54 -9.98 0.83 -12.54
N TRP A 55 -9.71 -0.32 -11.94
CA TRP A 55 -10.09 -1.63 -12.48
C TRP A 55 -10.13 -2.67 -11.35
N SER A 56 -10.73 -3.82 -11.65
CA SER A 56 -10.77 -5.00 -10.80
C SER A 56 -10.67 -6.25 -11.67
N LYS A 57 -9.83 -7.20 -11.28
CA LYS A 57 -9.68 -8.50 -11.94
C LYS A 57 -9.55 -9.62 -10.93
N ARG A 58 -10.11 -10.77 -11.25
CA ARG A 58 -9.84 -11.99 -10.48
C ARG A 58 -8.52 -12.59 -10.94
N LEU A 59 -7.73 -13.11 -10.02
CA LEU A 59 -6.45 -13.75 -10.35
C LEU A 59 -6.63 -14.91 -11.34
N SER A 60 -7.74 -15.64 -11.27
CA SER A 60 -8.09 -16.73 -12.20
C SER A 60 -8.36 -16.28 -13.64
N GLU A 61 -8.57 -14.98 -13.86
CA GLU A 61 -8.82 -14.37 -15.18
C GLU A 61 -7.53 -13.82 -15.81
N ILE A 62 -6.41 -13.86 -15.07
CA ILE A 62 -5.12 -13.36 -15.56
C ILE A 62 -4.36 -14.52 -16.19
N SER A 63 -4.19 -14.46 -17.50
CA SER A 63 -3.39 -15.45 -18.23
C SER A 63 -1.95 -15.51 -17.71
N GLY A 64 -1.45 -16.71 -17.48
CA GLY A 64 -0.11 -16.93 -16.91
C GLY A 64 -0.10 -17.08 -15.39
N ILE A 65 -1.20 -16.80 -14.69
CA ILE A 65 -1.39 -17.22 -13.30
C ILE A 65 -1.97 -18.62 -13.30
N LEU A 66 -1.18 -19.57 -12.79
CA LEU A 66 -1.50 -21.00 -12.81
C LEU A 66 -2.28 -21.42 -11.56
N LEU A 67 -1.88 -20.92 -10.40
CA LEU A 67 -2.43 -21.26 -9.10
C LEU A 67 -2.74 -19.98 -8.30
N PRO A 68 -3.93 -19.40 -8.48
CA PRO A 68 -4.31 -18.14 -7.82
C PRO A 68 -4.10 -18.13 -6.30
N GLY A 69 -4.28 -19.28 -5.63
CA GLY A 69 -4.03 -19.44 -4.21
C GLY A 69 -2.55 -19.39 -3.80
N LYS A 70 -1.64 -19.40 -4.75
CA LYS A 70 -0.18 -19.24 -4.52
C LYS A 70 0.34 -17.83 -4.82
N VAL A 71 -0.53 -16.89 -5.18
CA VAL A 71 -0.14 -15.48 -5.30
C VAL A 71 0.08 -14.92 -3.91
N THR A 72 1.31 -14.54 -3.59
CA THR A 72 1.73 -14.14 -2.23
C THR A 72 2.42 -12.78 -2.19
N GLY A 73 2.59 -12.11 -3.31
CA GLY A 73 3.20 -10.80 -3.37
C GLY A 73 2.77 -9.98 -4.58
N LEU A 74 2.64 -8.68 -4.35
CA LEU A 74 2.46 -7.68 -5.38
C LEU A 74 3.54 -6.62 -5.25
N ALA A 75 4.12 -6.19 -6.36
CA ALA A 75 5.03 -5.06 -6.42
C ALA A 75 4.48 -4.02 -7.41
N VAL A 76 4.47 -2.75 -7.00
CA VAL A 76 4.07 -1.66 -7.90
C VAL A 76 5.32 -0.89 -8.28
N VAL A 77 5.64 -0.86 -9.55
CA VAL A 77 6.82 -0.21 -10.11
C VAL A 77 6.44 0.56 -11.37
N ASP A 78 6.79 1.83 -11.44
CA ASP A 78 6.44 2.71 -12.54
C ASP A 78 4.93 2.59 -12.88
N LYS A 79 4.62 2.16 -14.07
CA LYS A 79 3.24 1.97 -14.57
C LYS A 79 2.76 0.51 -14.51
N TYR A 80 3.42 -0.34 -13.74
CA TYR A 80 3.12 -1.76 -13.67
C TYR A 80 2.79 -2.25 -12.27
N VAL A 81 1.91 -3.26 -12.22
CA VAL A 81 1.67 -4.09 -11.04
C VAL A 81 2.22 -5.48 -11.34
N VAL A 82 3.29 -5.86 -10.66
CA VAL A 82 3.93 -7.16 -10.79
C VAL A 82 3.28 -8.14 -9.81
N ILE A 83 2.86 -9.28 -10.30
CA ILE A 83 2.19 -10.33 -9.54
C ILE A 83 3.17 -11.49 -9.38
N ASN A 84 3.50 -11.82 -8.13
CA ASN A 84 4.32 -12.98 -7.80
C ASN A 84 3.44 -14.15 -7.39
N GLU A 85 3.52 -15.22 -8.17
CA GLU A 85 2.96 -16.54 -7.86
C GLU A 85 4.10 -17.50 -7.48
N ARG A 86 4.00 -18.13 -6.29
CA ARG A 86 5.02 -19.09 -5.83
C ARG A 86 5.08 -20.28 -6.76
N ALA A 87 6.30 -20.78 -6.98
CA ALA A 87 6.62 -21.90 -7.87
C ALA A 87 6.37 -21.65 -9.36
N ASN A 88 5.89 -20.47 -9.75
CA ASN A 88 5.85 -20.08 -11.15
C ASN A 88 7.24 -19.57 -11.56
N ASP A 89 7.67 -19.91 -12.76
CA ASP A 89 8.94 -19.45 -13.35
C ASP A 89 8.85 -18.05 -13.96
N ARG A 90 7.65 -17.45 -13.89
CA ARG A 90 7.36 -16.10 -14.39
C ARG A 90 6.59 -15.27 -13.37
N ALA A 91 6.94 -14.00 -13.26
CA ALA A 91 6.13 -13.00 -12.59
C ALA A 91 5.37 -12.19 -13.66
N ILE A 92 4.05 -12.25 -13.64
CA ILE A 92 3.19 -11.53 -14.59
C ILE A 92 3.10 -10.07 -14.17
N TYR A 93 3.14 -9.13 -15.12
CA TYR A 93 2.88 -7.73 -14.79
C TYR A 93 1.78 -7.12 -15.65
N LEU A 94 0.96 -6.30 -14.99
CA LEU A 94 -0.20 -5.61 -15.56
C LEU A 94 0.08 -4.13 -15.67
N ASN A 95 -0.53 -3.47 -16.62
CA ASN A 95 -0.59 -2.01 -16.65
C ASN A 95 -1.40 -1.50 -15.45
N SER A 96 -0.82 -0.62 -14.65
CA SER A 96 -1.43 -0.13 -13.40
C SER A 96 -2.69 0.72 -13.62
N GLN A 97 -2.89 1.29 -14.81
CA GLN A 97 -4.05 2.11 -15.14
C GLN A 97 -5.20 1.29 -15.72
N THR A 98 -4.90 0.27 -16.54
CA THR A 98 -5.91 -0.49 -17.27
C THR A 98 -6.16 -1.90 -16.70
N GLY A 99 -5.21 -2.43 -15.93
CA GLY A 99 -5.22 -3.82 -15.48
C GLY A 99 -4.96 -4.85 -16.59
N GLU A 100 -4.59 -4.43 -17.78
CA GLU A 100 -4.25 -5.35 -18.88
C GLU A 100 -2.86 -5.95 -18.69
N ILE A 101 -2.70 -7.20 -19.14
CA ILE A 101 -1.40 -7.88 -19.10
C ILE A 101 -0.46 -7.13 -20.04
N ALA A 102 0.65 -6.67 -19.48
CA ALA A 102 1.70 -5.96 -20.22
C ALA A 102 2.93 -6.85 -20.51
N GLY A 103 3.08 -7.97 -19.79
CA GLY A 103 4.15 -8.91 -20.01
C GLY A 103 4.42 -9.83 -18.82
N SER A 104 5.60 -10.46 -18.87
CA SER A 104 6.09 -11.31 -17.78
C SER A 104 7.60 -11.18 -17.62
N MET A 105 8.09 -11.28 -16.39
CA MET A 105 9.50 -11.38 -16.03
C MET A 105 9.92 -12.85 -15.92
N ASP A 106 11.08 -13.21 -16.43
CA ASP A 106 11.69 -14.52 -16.21
C ASP A 106 12.32 -14.57 -14.80
N ILE A 107 11.76 -15.40 -13.93
CA ILE A 107 12.25 -15.68 -12.58
C ILE A 107 12.64 -17.15 -12.39
N SER A 108 12.77 -17.90 -13.47
CA SER A 108 13.05 -19.35 -13.49
C SER A 108 14.29 -19.74 -12.67
N GLN A 109 15.29 -18.85 -12.57
CA GLN A 109 16.53 -19.09 -11.82
C GLN A 109 16.35 -19.26 -10.31
N PHE A 110 15.20 -18.81 -9.77
CA PHE A 110 14.86 -18.97 -8.35
C PHE A 110 13.39 -19.36 -8.14
N ALA A 111 12.72 -19.84 -9.17
CA ALA A 111 11.34 -20.32 -9.04
C ALA A 111 11.25 -21.51 -8.09
N GLY A 112 10.33 -21.46 -7.16
CA GLY A 112 10.10 -22.54 -6.20
C GLY A 112 9.18 -22.11 -5.07
N ASP A 113 8.45 -23.05 -4.46
CA ASP A 113 7.43 -22.78 -3.44
C ASP A 113 7.93 -21.87 -2.30
N ASN A 114 9.21 -22.00 -1.94
CA ASN A 114 9.82 -21.21 -0.89
C ASN A 114 10.81 -20.17 -1.43
N SER A 115 11.23 -20.24 -2.67
CA SER A 115 12.30 -19.40 -3.21
C SER A 115 11.82 -18.05 -3.69
N ASN A 116 10.67 -17.98 -4.37
CA ASN A 116 9.97 -16.75 -4.72
C ASN A 116 8.71 -16.56 -3.88
N PHE A 117 8.87 -16.53 -2.57
CA PHE A 117 7.73 -16.52 -1.66
C PHE A 117 6.96 -15.21 -1.64
N HIS A 118 7.65 -14.08 -1.73
CA HIS A 118 7.04 -12.75 -1.68
C HIS A 118 7.74 -11.79 -2.64
N ALA A 119 6.97 -10.86 -3.21
CA ALA A 119 7.50 -9.74 -3.99
C ALA A 119 7.05 -8.40 -3.41
N THR A 120 7.89 -7.39 -3.52
CA THR A 120 7.63 -6.01 -3.16
C THR A 120 8.48 -5.07 -4.02
N ALA A 121 8.25 -3.77 -3.92
CA ALA A 121 9.04 -2.76 -4.61
C ALA A 121 9.44 -1.62 -3.67
N ASP A 122 10.53 -0.93 -4.01
CA ASP A 122 10.97 0.30 -3.38
C ASP A 122 10.48 1.55 -4.12
N ARG A 123 10.99 2.72 -3.72
CA ARG A 123 10.68 4.00 -4.37
C ARG A 123 11.49 4.24 -5.65
N GLY A 124 12.60 3.54 -5.82
CA GLY A 124 13.49 3.61 -6.99
C GLY A 124 13.07 2.70 -8.14
N ASN A 125 11.86 2.12 -8.08
CA ASN A 125 11.36 1.12 -9.03
C ASN A 125 12.14 -0.20 -9.05
N ASN A 126 12.85 -0.52 -7.98
CA ASN A 126 13.44 -1.83 -7.80
C ASN A 126 12.38 -2.83 -7.32
N ILE A 127 12.35 -3.99 -7.95
CA ILE A 127 11.50 -5.12 -7.58
C ILE A 127 12.35 -6.09 -6.77
N LEU A 128 11.87 -6.49 -5.61
CA LEU A 128 12.52 -7.52 -4.80
C LEU A 128 11.63 -8.74 -4.69
N PHE A 129 12.25 -9.89 -4.85
CA PHE A 129 11.67 -11.20 -4.53
C PHE A 129 12.44 -11.79 -3.37
N CYS A 130 11.75 -12.38 -2.41
CA CYS A 130 12.43 -13.04 -1.30
C CYS A 130 11.97 -14.48 -1.08
N SER A 131 12.86 -15.28 -0.54
CA SER A 131 12.55 -16.64 -0.10
C SER A 131 11.84 -16.65 1.25
N TYR A 132 10.97 -17.64 1.48
CA TYR A 132 10.67 -18.12 2.83
C TYR A 132 11.76 -19.11 3.24
N THR A 133 12.37 -18.89 4.38
CA THR A 133 13.54 -19.68 4.77
C THR A 133 13.29 -20.41 6.09
N PRO A 134 13.25 -21.74 6.08
CA PRO A 134 13.17 -22.54 7.29
C PRO A 134 14.45 -22.42 8.14
N SER A 135 14.38 -22.90 9.36
CA SER A 135 15.53 -22.91 10.29
C SER A 135 16.74 -23.60 9.67
N GLY A 136 17.90 -22.97 9.75
CA GLY A 136 19.15 -23.46 9.17
C GLY A 136 19.24 -23.34 7.64
N GLY A 137 18.24 -22.73 7.00
CA GLY A 137 18.23 -22.49 5.57
C GLY A 137 19.03 -21.23 5.17
N THR A 138 18.93 -20.86 3.90
CA THR A 138 19.52 -19.63 3.36
C THR A 138 18.42 -18.68 2.92
N PHE A 139 18.33 -17.52 3.56
CA PHE A 139 17.44 -16.44 3.15
C PHE A 139 18.06 -15.71 1.98
N THR A 140 17.31 -15.60 0.91
CA THR A 140 17.78 -14.96 -0.32
C THR A 140 16.79 -13.89 -0.76
N VAL A 141 17.31 -12.74 -1.18
CA VAL A 141 16.58 -11.67 -1.84
C VAL A 141 17.18 -11.47 -3.22
N TRP A 142 16.31 -11.38 -4.22
CA TRP A 142 16.63 -11.10 -5.61
C TRP A 142 16.13 -9.70 -5.95
N LYS A 143 16.91 -8.92 -6.69
CA LYS A 143 16.59 -7.54 -7.10
C LYS A 143 16.58 -7.44 -8.62
N ALA A 144 15.59 -6.72 -9.17
CA ALA A 144 15.57 -6.24 -10.55
C ALA A 144 15.24 -4.75 -10.58
N ASN A 145 15.88 -3.99 -11.46
CA ASN A 145 15.54 -2.59 -11.70
C ASN A 145 14.45 -2.53 -12.78
N GLY A 146 13.19 -2.52 -12.33
CA GLY A 146 12.02 -2.57 -13.21
C GLY A 146 11.73 -3.94 -13.81
N VAL A 147 10.69 -4.01 -14.64
CA VAL A 147 10.15 -5.27 -15.19
C VAL A 147 10.95 -5.84 -16.37
N ASN A 148 11.85 -5.06 -16.95
CA ASN A 148 12.62 -5.46 -18.15
C ASN A 148 13.96 -6.11 -17.82
N GLU A 149 14.36 -6.08 -16.56
CA GLU A 149 15.62 -6.66 -16.12
C GLU A 149 15.42 -8.03 -15.50
N LYS A 150 16.38 -8.92 -15.73
CA LYS A 150 16.43 -10.22 -15.05
C LYS A 150 16.88 -10.02 -13.61
N PRO A 151 16.12 -10.51 -12.60
CA PRO A 151 16.50 -10.36 -11.20
C PRO A 151 17.88 -10.97 -10.91
N GLN A 152 18.69 -10.26 -10.13
CA GLN A 152 19.98 -10.70 -9.65
C GLN A 152 19.94 -10.97 -8.15
N LYS A 153 20.75 -11.91 -7.67
CA LYS A 153 20.87 -12.16 -6.22
C LYS A 153 21.43 -10.90 -5.55
N TYR A 154 20.70 -10.39 -4.57
CA TYR A 154 21.02 -9.13 -3.88
C TYR A 154 21.43 -9.35 -2.43
N ILE A 155 20.70 -10.19 -1.70
CA ILE A 155 21.02 -10.56 -0.32
C ILE A 155 21.05 -12.08 -0.23
N GLU A 156 22.05 -12.60 0.49
CA GLU A 156 22.11 -13.99 0.89
C GLU A 156 22.55 -14.05 2.36
N TYR A 157 21.73 -14.71 3.18
CA TYR A 157 22.00 -14.84 4.62
C TYR A 157 21.69 -16.24 5.12
N LYS A 158 22.68 -16.92 5.70
CA LYS A 158 22.51 -18.23 6.33
C LYS A 158 21.83 -18.05 7.69
N THR A 159 20.63 -18.60 7.86
CA THR A 159 19.91 -18.51 9.13
C THR A 159 20.50 -19.48 10.16
N GLY A 160 20.34 -19.13 11.45
CA GLY A 160 20.67 -20.05 12.55
C GLY A 160 19.67 -21.24 12.60
N THR A 161 20.04 -22.29 13.35
CA THR A 161 19.25 -23.52 13.47
C THR A 161 17.87 -23.34 14.08
N ASN A 162 17.65 -22.26 14.84
CA ASN A 162 16.38 -21.95 15.52
C ASN A 162 15.68 -20.74 14.93
N ILE A 163 16.15 -20.21 13.81
CA ILE A 163 15.67 -18.97 13.20
C ILE A 163 15.07 -19.24 11.83
N ARG A 164 13.87 -18.74 11.60
CA ARG A 164 13.19 -18.73 10.29
C ARG A 164 12.99 -17.30 9.84
N PHE A 165 13.19 -17.03 8.54
CA PHE A 165 12.98 -15.73 7.91
C PHE A 165 11.93 -15.79 6.81
N GLY A 166 11.36 -14.61 6.47
CA GLY A 166 10.94 -14.34 5.14
C GLY A 166 9.53 -14.72 4.75
N TRP A 167 8.54 -14.54 5.62
CA TRP A 167 7.16 -14.54 5.13
C TRP A 167 6.87 -13.35 4.23
N LYS A 168 7.49 -12.21 4.53
CA LYS A 168 7.39 -10.96 3.79
C LYS A 168 8.64 -10.13 4.04
N ILE A 169 8.98 -9.28 3.09
CA ILE A 169 9.90 -8.17 3.29
C ILE A 169 9.14 -6.86 3.08
N SER A 170 9.58 -5.83 3.76
CA SER A 170 9.13 -4.47 3.54
C SER A 170 10.34 -3.58 3.30
N ILE A 171 10.17 -2.59 2.41
CA ILE A 171 11.24 -1.67 2.06
C ILE A 171 10.75 -0.25 2.32
N GLN A 172 11.62 0.53 2.95
CA GLN A 172 11.44 1.96 3.09
C GLN A 172 12.64 2.66 2.45
N GLY A 173 12.38 3.54 1.49
CA GLY A 173 13.42 4.28 0.77
C GLY A 173 13.67 3.75 -0.63
N ASP A 174 14.88 4.01 -1.13
CA ASP A 174 15.36 3.69 -2.47
C ASP A 174 16.66 2.87 -2.34
N LEU A 175 16.69 1.67 -2.90
CA LEU A 175 17.83 0.75 -2.80
C LEU A 175 19.07 1.23 -3.56
N ASP A 176 18.89 2.13 -4.49
CA ASP A 176 20.00 2.73 -5.23
C ASP A 176 20.58 3.98 -4.53
N ALA A 177 19.94 4.39 -3.41
CA ALA A 177 20.41 5.50 -2.57
C ALA A 177 20.46 5.07 -1.08
N ASN A 178 19.35 5.25 -0.35
CA ASN A 178 19.24 4.87 1.06
C ASN A 178 17.92 4.12 1.28
N ALA A 179 18.01 2.88 1.74
CA ALA A 179 16.86 2.06 2.03
C ALA A 179 17.04 1.23 3.30
N LEU A 180 15.92 0.93 3.94
CA LEU A 180 15.80 -0.04 5.02
C LEU A 180 14.94 -1.21 4.55
N ILE A 181 15.49 -2.41 4.59
CA ILE A 181 14.76 -3.66 4.36
C ILE A 181 14.48 -4.30 5.71
N THR A 182 13.21 -4.63 5.96
CA THR A 182 12.79 -5.34 7.16
C THR A 182 12.13 -6.66 6.79
N THR A 183 12.36 -7.69 7.62
CA THR A 183 11.73 -9.01 7.47
C THR A 183 11.36 -9.56 8.84
N PRO A 184 10.22 -10.24 8.99
CA PRO A 184 9.89 -10.91 10.24
C PRO A 184 10.82 -12.08 10.48
N VAL A 185 11.24 -12.22 11.74
CA VAL A 185 12.10 -13.30 12.23
C VAL A 185 11.33 -14.08 13.27
N PHE A 186 11.31 -15.41 13.12
CA PHE A 186 10.69 -16.33 14.06
C PHE A 186 11.77 -17.18 14.70
N GLN A 187 11.84 -17.16 16.04
CA GLN A 187 12.73 -18.00 16.80
C GLN A 187 11.94 -19.07 17.55
N LYS A 188 12.38 -20.32 17.45
CA LYS A 188 11.62 -21.48 17.94
C LYS A 188 11.38 -21.47 19.45
N ASP A 189 12.29 -20.87 20.22
CA ASP A 189 12.28 -20.91 21.69
C ASP A 189 11.90 -19.57 22.34
N SER A 190 11.46 -18.58 21.59
CA SER A 190 10.90 -17.35 22.17
C SER A 190 9.52 -17.69 22.74
N LYS A 191 9.49 -17.94 24.07
CA LYS A 191 8.23 -17.85 24.81
C LYS A 191 7.78 -16.39 24.76
N VAL A 192 6.68 -16.12 24.07
CA VAL A 192 5.95 -14.86 24.16
C VAL A 192 5.15 -14.88 25.45
#